data_b519038ec57e0f087bc232072c12bc22
#
_entry.id   b519038ec57e0f087bc232072c12bc22
#
_cell.length_a   1.000
_cell.length_b   1.000
_cell.length_c   1.000
_cell.angle_alpha   90.00
_cell.angle_beta   90.00
_cell.angle_gamma   90.00
#
_symmetry.space_group_name_H-M   'P 1'
#
loop_
_entity.id
_entity.type
_entity.pdbx_description
1 polymer ?
#
loop_
_entity_poly.entity_id
_entity_poly.type
_entity_poly.pdbx_seq_one_letter_code
_entity_poly.pdbx_strand_id
1 'polypeptide(L)'
;GKVEDEIKRYLKQFYRYAIVKQQINQAKVAEDEKKAFGKSVSYEHIRMASSDKEYKANEARVAELQIKENELAENSSKGLLDLTSMQAQQLSELNSLLLSYSRQRARVQMQLNSLRKEMTEGKKSFKRSYSDLERFFPGVEFKSIAEIDKFHQGLSKVLQEEFKESEADLATTYVMLGSEIKKIKEQIAEIKNIPNVTQAVLKEYARITTELNNLKAANENYTTFGQLKKTAKEYAETRDRIIDSQLSDIQDIVNDKMKEITVKIVRDKNLIPPRLNLEKINSYTFETKGDDGSGAGQRGLITFDLANMAVSNIPFVVHDADLMDPIEKPTLTALIRYYDSLKEQKKQAFVSFRSYEFYAEEIRTTIEKCKVIELEAGGYELFGWAWNKENQNE
;
A
#
# COMPACT_ATOMS: atom_id res chain seq x y z
N GLY A 1 1.90 0.97 13.24
CA GLY A 1 1.23 1.04 14.54
C GLY A 1 -0.24 1.42 14.36
N LYS A 2 -1.06 1.37 15.42
CA LYS A 2 -2.51 1.64 15.34
C LYS A 2 -2.83 3.00 14.71
N VAL A 3 -2.13 4.05 15.13
CA VAL A 3 -2.30 5.42 14.59
C VAL A 3 -1.92 5.51 13.11
N GLU A 4 -0.84 4.86 12.70
CA GLU A 4 -0.43 4.80 11.30
C GLU A 4 -1.50 4.15 10.41
N ASP A 5 -2.14 3.07 10.88
CA ASP A 5 -3.19 2.41 10.14
C ASP A 5 -4.47 3.27 10.06
N GLU A 6 -4.77 4.03 11.10
CA GLU A 6 -5.87 5.00 11.13
C GLU A 6 -5.64 6.13 10.13
N ILE A 7 -4.45 6.74 10.12
CA ILE A 7 -4.10 7.80 9.16
C ILE A 7 -4.13 7.25 7.73
N LYS A 8 -3.61 6.04 7.48
CA LYS A 8 -3.70 5.40 6.17
C LYS A 8 -5.14 5.17 5.71
N ARG A 9 -6.05 4.81 6.61
CA ARG A 9 -7.48 4.69 6.30
C ARG A 9 -8.10 6.05 6.00
N TYR A 10 -7.74 7.06 6.76
CA TYR A 10 -8.18 8.43 6.54
C TYR A 10 -7.75 8.95 5.18
N LEU A 11 -6.48 8.79 4.79
CA LEU A 11 -5.96 9.18 3.48
C LEU A 11 -6.74 8.55 2.31
N LYS A 12 -7.29 7.33 2.49
CA LYS A 12 -8.09 6.64 1.45
C LYS A 12 -9.40 7.35 1.11
N GLN A 13 -9.89 8.23 1.96
CA GLN A 13 -11.11 8.99 1.72
C GLN A 13 -10.91 10.15 0.75
N PHE A 14 -9.67 10.47 0.38
CA PHE A 14 -9.33 11.57 -0.53
C PHE A 14 -8.94 11.05 -1.92
N TYR A 15 -9.33 11.76 -2.97
CA TYR A 15 -9.01 11.39 -4.36
C TYR A 15 -7.52 11.28 -4.65
N ARG A 16 -6.69 12.04 -3.93
CA ARG A 16 -5.21 12.06 -4.09
C ARG A 16 -4.53 10.80 -3.57
N TYR A 17 -5.25 9.95 -2.86
CA TYR A 17 -4.68 8.70 -2.33
C TYR A 17 -4.13 7.76 -3.41
N ALA A 18 -4.63 7.82 -4.63
CA ALA A 18 -4.12 6.98 -5.73
C ALA A 18 -2.61 7.19 -5.97
N ILE A 19 -2.14 8.45 -5.90
CA ILE A 19 -0.72 8.81 -6.05
C ILE A 19 0.10 8.22 -4.90
N VAL A 20 -0.38 8.40 -3.67
CA VAL A 20 0.27 7.85 -2.47
C VAL A 20 0.34 6.32 -2.54
N LYS A 21 -0.73 5.66 -2.94
CA LYS A 21 -0.79 4.20 -3.12
C LYS A 21 0.24 3.70 -4.12
N GLN A 22 0.39 4.39 -5.25
CA GLN A 22 1.38 4.04 -6.27
C GLN A 22 2.80 4.11 -5.69
N GLN A 23 3.14 5.17 -4.97
CA GLN A 23 4.48 5.34 -4.38
C GLN A 23 4.75 4.33 -3.26
N ILE A 24 3.76 4.02 -2.43
CA ILE A 24 3.86 2.96 -1.43
C ILE A 24 4.16 1.61 -2.10
N ASN A 25 3.48 1.29 -3.20
CA ASN A 25 3.69 0.04 -3.92
C ASN A 25 5.08 0.00 -4.57
N GLN A 26 5.53 1.08 -5.21
CA GLN A 26 6.87 1.15 -5.81
C GLN A 26 7.98 0.98 -4.77
N ALA A 27 7.89 1.66 -3.63
CA ALA A 27 8.84 1.51 -2.54
C ALA A 27 8.85 0.09 -1.96
N LYS A 28 7.67 -0.54 -1.86
CA LYS A 28 7.55 -1.92 -1.39
C LYS A 28 8.17 -2.92 -2.37
N VAL A 29 7.90 -2.77 -3.67
CA VAL A 29 8.50 -3.63 -4.72
C VAL A 29 10.03 -3.53 -4.69
N ALA A 30 10.57 -2.32 -4.64
CA ALA A 30 12.02 -2.11 -4.57
C ALA A 30 12.65 -2.73 -3.31
N GLU A 31 11.99 -2.63 -2.16
CA GLU A 31 12.46 -3.26 -0.91
C GLU A 31 12.37 -4.80 -0.97
N ASP A 32 11.31 -5.32 -1.56
CA ASP A 32 11.12 -6.76 -1.74
C ASP A 32 12.14 -7.34 -2.73
N GLU A 33 12.45 -6.63 -3.81
CA GLU A 33 13.52 -7.00 -4.76
C GLU A 33 14.89 -7.05 -4.06
N LYS A 34 15.22 -6.02 -3.27
CA LYS A 34 16.45 -5.99 -2.47
C LYS A 34 16.53 -7.16 -1.49
N LYS A 35 15.46 -7.44 -0.76
CA LYS A 35 15.39 -8.55 0.20
C LYS A 35 15.52 -9.90 -0.47
N ALA A 36 14.88 -10.08 -1.63
CA ALA A 36 14.95 -11.33 -2.34
C ALA A 36 16.33 -11.58 -2.93
N PHE A 37 16.98 -10.55 -3.48
CA PHE A 37 18.36 -10.68 -3.92
C PHE A 37 19.27 -11.06 -2.76
N GLY A 38 19.15 -10.42 -1.61
CA GLY A 38 19.91 -10.75 -0.41
C GLY A 38 19.67 -12.19 0.07
N LYS A 39 18.43 -12.70 -0.02
CA LYS A 39 18.10 -14.09 0.29
C LYS A 39 18.70 -15.07 -0.71
N SER A 40 18.62 -14.79 -2.03
CA SER A 40 19.23 -15.65 -3.06
C SER A 40 20.73 -15.77 -2.86
N VAL A 41 21.41 -14.67 -2.54
CA VAL A 41 22.84 -14.71 -2.19
C VAL A 41 23.10 -15.61 -0.99
N SER A 42 22.23 -15.59 0.02
CA SER A 42 22.38 -16.36 1.25
C SER A 42 22.05 -17.86 1.09
N TYR A 43 20.96 -18.19 0.36
CA TYR A 43 20.44 -19.56 0.24
C TYR A 43 21.05 -20.37 -0.92
N GLU A 44 21.38 -19.70 -2.02
CA GLU A 44 21.91 -20.38 -3.22
C GLU A 44 23.45 -20.44 -3.22
N HIS A 45 24.10 -20.07 -2.11
CA HIS A 45 25.58 -19.97 -2.01
C HIS A 45 26.19 -19.10 -3.15
N ILE A 46 25.44 -18.14 -3.65
CA ILE A 46 25.94 -17.18 -4.62
C ILE A 46 26.99 -16.32 -3.92
N ARG A 47 28.24 -16.40 -4.37
CA ARG A 47 29.29 -15.55 -3.82
C ARG A 47 29.05 -14.09 -4.14
N MET A 48 29.14 -13.26 -3.13
CA MET A 48 29.10 -11.80 -3.24
C MET A 48 30.22 -11.22 -2.39
N ALA A 49 30.93 -10.22 -2.92
CA ALA A 49 31.93 -9.52 -2.11
C ALA A 49 31.23 -8.87 -0.90
N SER A 50 31.83 -9.03 0.27
CA SER A 50 31.25 -8.56 1.55
C SER A 50 31.57 -7.09 1.83
N SER A 51 32.52 -6.52 1.12
CA SER A 51 32.99 -5.15 1.32
C SER A 51 33.72 -4.60 0.08
N ASP A 52 33.87 -3.27 0.02
CA ASP A 52 34.67 -2.57 -0.97
C ASP A 52 36.12 -3.06 -1.03
N LYS A 53 36.67 -3.45 0.12
CA LYS A 53 38.03 -4.00 0.19
C LYS A 53 38.11 -5.37 -0.51
N GLU A 54 37.15 -6.22 -0.29
CA GLU A 54 37.07 -7.52 -0.97
C GLU A 54 36.78 -7.35 -2.46
N TYR A 55 35.88 -6.42 -2.84
CA TYR A 55 35.63 -6.07 -4.22
C TYR A 55 36.90 -5.72 -4.98
N LYS A 56 37.73 -4.81 -4.44
CA LYS A 56 39.03 -4.41 -5.04
C LYS A 56 40.05 -5.53 -5.05
N ALA A 57 40.07 -6.35 -4.00
CA ALA A 57 40.95 -7.53 -3.96
C ALA A 57 40.55 -8.55 -5.05
N ASN A 58 39.25 -8.75 -5.27
CA ASN A 58 38.75 -9.60 -6.35
C ASN A 58 39.12 -9.04 -7.73
N GLU A 59 39.04 -7.72 -7.95
CA GLU A 59 39.45 -7.06 -9.21
C GLU A 59 40.96 -7.31 -9.50
N ALA A 60 41.82 -7.10 -8.50
CA ALA A 60 43.24 -7.37 -8.62
C ALA A 60 43.52 -8.85 -8.93
N ARG A 61 42.81 -9.76 -8.26
CA ARG A 61 42.94 -11.20 -8.50
C ARG A 61 42.44 -11.64 -9.86
N VAL A 62 41.35 -11.03 -10.36
CA VAL A 62 40.83 -11.22 -11.72
C VAL A 62 41.88 -10.84 -12.75
N ALA A 63 42.54 -9.68 -12.59
CA ALA A 63 43.60 -9.24 -13.49
C ALA A 63 44.80 -10.22 -13.50
N GLU A 64 45.22 -10.71 -12.30
CA GLU A 64 46.30 -11.70 -12.21
C GLU A 64 45.94 -13.02 -12.89
N LEU A 65 44.71 -13.50 -12.68
CA LEU A 65 44.24 -14.76 -13.26
C LEU A 65 44.09 -14.65 -14.80
N GLN A 66 43.68 -13.49 -15.32
CA GLN A 66 43.59 -13.25 -16.76
C GLN A 66 44.97 -13.31 -17.42
N ILE A 67 46.01 -12.77 -16.79
CA ILE A 67 47.40 -12.91 -17.28
C ILE A 67 47.78 -14.37 -17.32
N LYS A 68 47.54 -15.14 -16.27
CA LYS A 68 47.83 -16.59 -16.22
C LYS A 68 47.07 -17.39 -17.25
N GLU A 69 45.79 -17.04 -17.49
CA GLU A 69 44.96 -17.67 -18.52
C GLU A 69 45.55 -17.47 -19.89
N ASN A 70 46.02 -16.23 -20.21
CA ASN A 70 46.68 -15.89 -21.47
C ASN A 70 48.02 -16.61 -21.62
N GLU A 71 48.85 -16.67 -20.56
CA GLU A 71 50.14 -17.39 -20.55
C GLU A 71 49.95 -18.90 -20.82
N LEU A 72 48.92 -19.51 -20.22
CA LEU A 72 48.59 -20.91 -20.49
C LEU A 72 48.09 -21.10 -21.94
N ALA A 73 47.38 -20.12 -22.49
CA ALA A 73 46.92 -20.15 -23.87
C ALA A 73 48.08 -20.02 -24.88
N GLU A 74 49.10 -19.22 -24.60
CA GLU A 74 50.28 -19.04 -25.48
C GLU A 74 51.26 -20.22 -25.47
N ASN A 75 51.38 -20.89 -24.30
CA ASN A 75 52.36 -21.97 -24.11
C ASN A 75 51.89 -23.36 -24.56
N SER A 76 50.64 -23.53 -24.99
CA SER A 76 50.15 -24.80 -25.49
C SER A 76 49.97 -24.81 -27.00
N SER A 77 50.26 -25.96 -27.64
CA SER A 77 50.20 -26.13 -29.10
C SER A 77 48.84 -25.70 -29.67
N LYS A 78 48.90 -24.74 -30.58
CA LYS A 78 47.80 -23.88 -31.10
C LYS A 78 46.48 -24.53 -31.49
N GLY A 79 46.41 -25.80 -31.84
CA GLY A 79 45.17 -26.40 -32.34
C GLY A 79 44.26 -27.01 -31.26
N LEU A 80 44.79 -27.37 -30.08
CA LEU A 80 44.02 -28.02 -29.04
C LEU A 80 43.43 -27.01 -28.03
N LEU A 81 44.05 -25.85 -27.94
CA LEU A 81 43.67 -24.76 -27.05
C LEU A 81 42.59 -23.86 -27.63
N ASP A 82 42.56 -23.67 -28.94
CA ASP A 82 41.49 -22.89 -29.56
C ASP A 82 40.13 -23.53 -29.33
N LEU A 83 40.07 -24.89 -29.38
CA LEU A 83 38.81 -25.59 -29.08
C LEU A 83 38.42 -25.49 -27.59
N THR A 84 39.38 -25.60 -26.69
CA THR A 84 39.18 -25.54 -25.24
C THR A 84 38.88 -24.12 -24.74
N SER A 85 39.51 -23.10 -25.33
CA SER A 85 39.26 -21.69 -25.08
C SER A 85 37.85 -21.32 -25.54
N MET A 86 37.45 -21.76 -26.74
CA MET A 86 36.11 -21.52 -27.28
C MET A 86 35.01 -22.20 -26.43
N GLN A 87 35.26 -23.43 -25.96
CA GLN A 87 34.34 -24.15 -25.07
C GLN A 87 34.26 -23.51 -23.69
N ALA A 88 35.38 -23.05 -23.14
CA ALA A 88 35.37 -22.34 -21.86
C ALA A 88 34.68 -20.99 -21.94
N GLN A 89 34.84 -20.26 -23.06
CA GLN A 89 34.11 -19.04 -23.32
C GLN A 89 32.62 -19.29 -23.45
N GLN A 90 32.20 -20.30 -24.21
CA GLN A 90 30.79 -20.71 -24.32
C GLN A 90 30.21 -21.12 -22.97
N LEU A 91 30.97 -21.86 -22.14
CA LEU A 91 30.55 -22.25 -20.82
C LEU A 91 30.38 -21.03 -19.90
N SER A 92 31.28 -20.06 -19.99
CA SER A 92 31.17 -18.81 -19.25
C SER A 92 29.95 -17.97 -19.64
N GLU A 93 29.70 -17.85 -20.93
CA GLU A 93 28.53 -17.14 -21.48
C GLU A 93 27.23 -17.84 -21.05
N LEU A 94 27.16 -19.16 -21.16
CA LEU A 94 25.99 -19.94 -20.73
C LEU A 94 25.75 -19.82 -19.22
N ASN A 95 26.80 -19.82 -18.39
CA ASN A 95 26.65 -19.62 -16.95
C ASN A 95 26.18 -18.19 -16.62
N SER A 96 26.64 -17.17 -17.33
CA SER A 96 26.18 -15.80 -17.18
C SER A 96 24.71 -15.66 -17.56
N LEU A 97 24.28 -16.29 -18.66
CA LEU A 97 22.89 -16.32 -19.08
C LEU A 97 22.01 -17.08 -18.07
N LEU A 98 22.49 -18.22 -17.56
CA LEU A 98 21.78 -18.98 -16.54
C LEU A 98 21.51 -18.15 -15.28
N LEU A 99 22.52 -17.41 -14.81
CA LEU A 99 22.40 -16.51 -13.67
C LEU A 99 21.39 -15.38 -13.96
N SER A 100 21.48 -14.77 -15.14
CA SER A 100 20.58 -13.67 -15.55
C SER A 100 19.11 -14.15 -15.57
N TYR A 101 18.84 -15.27 -16.23
CA TYR A 101 17.49 -15.81 -16.35
C TYR A 101 16.95 -16.32 -15.01
N SER A 102 17.80 -16.88 -14.16
CA SER A 102 17.43 -17.29 -12.80
C SER A 102 17.00 -16.08 -11.94
N ARG A 103 17.74 -14.96 -12.04
CA ARG A 103 17.39 -13.71 -11.37
C ARG A 103 16.06 -13.12 -11.89
N GLN A 104 15.88 -13.10 -13.21
CA GLN A 104 14.63 -12.62 -13.82
C GLN A 104 13.43 -13.50 -13.39
N ARG A 105 13.61 -14.81 -13.40
CA ARG A 105 12.57 -15.76 -12.97
C ARG A 105 12.17 -15.57 -11.50
N ALA A 106 13.16 -15.35 -10.61
CA ALA A 106 12.91 -15.05 -9.21
C ALA A 106 12.14 -13.74 -9.03
N ARG A 107 12.47 -12.71 -9.81
CA ARG A 107 11.76 -11.41 -9.82
C ARG A 107 10.31 -11.56 -10.26
N VAL A 108 10.07 -12.26 -11.36
CA VAL A 108 8.71 -12.54 -11.87
C VAL A 108 7.89 -13.35 -10.85
N GLN A 109 8.49 -14.33 -10.19
CA GLN A 109 7.81 -15.10 -9.13
C GLN A 109 7.36 -14.21 -7.97
N MET A 110 8.16 -13.23 -7.58
CA MET A 110 7.77 -12.30 -6.52
C MET A 110 6.65 -11.36 -6.93
N GLN A 111 6.69 -10.87 -8.17
CA GLN A 111 5.61 -10.05 -8.72
C GLN A 111 4.30 -10.84 -8.75
N LEU A 112 4.33 -12.10 -9.18
CA LEU A 112 3.19 -13.03 -9.13
C LEU A 112 2.63 -13.20 -7.72
N ASN A 113 3.51 -13.42 -6.75
CA ASN A 113 3.10 -13.62 -5.36
C ASN A 113 2.49 -12.35 -4.75
N SER A 114 3.05 -11.17 -5.08
CA SER A 114 2.51 -9.87 -4.65
C SER A 114 1.12 -9.63 -5.26
N LEU A 115 0.97 -9.84 -6.56
CA LEU A 115 -0.28 -9.68 -7.28
C LEU A 115 -1.38 -10.60 -6.74
N ARG A 116 -1.07 -11.88 -6.52
CA ARG A 116 -2.00 -12.87 -5.92
C ARG A 116 -2.44 -12.50 -4.52
N LYS A 117 -1.52 -11.93 -3.72
CA LYS A 117 -1.83 -11.45 -2.38
C LYS A 117 -2.79 -10.26 -2.43
N GLU A 118 -2.55 -9.29 -3.32
CA GLU A 118 -3.45 -8.14 -3.50
C GLU A 118 -4.85 -8.57 -3.98
N MET A 119 -4.94 -9.53 -4.89
CA MET A 119 -6.22 -10.11 -5.34
C MET A 119 -7.00 -10.79 -4.20
N THR A 120 -6.32 -11.45 -3.28
CA THR A 120 -6.95 -12.15 -2.14
C THR A 120 -7.36 -11.21 -1.02
N GLU A 121 -6.57 -10.20 -0.73
CA GLU A 121 -6.88 -9.19 0.29
C GLU A 121 -8.03 -8.27 -0.15
N GLY A 122 -8.08 -7.89 -1.42
CA GLY A 122 -9.18 -7.11 -2.00
C GLY A 122 -10.53 -7.83 -1.90
N LYS A 123 -10.59 -9.15 -2.11
CA LYS A 123 -11.82 -9.93 -1.99
C LYS A 123 -12.34 -10.07 -0.56
N LYS A 124 -11.47 -10.09 0.44
CA LYS A 124 -11.86 -10.27 1.86
C LYS A 124 -12.42 -9.00 2.50
N SER A 125 -11.98 -7.83 2.06
CA SER A 125 -12.42 -6.54 2.59
C SER A 125 -13.86 -6.21 2.20
N PHE A 126 -14.27 -6.55 0.99
CA PHE A 126 -15.58 -6.17 0.44
C PHE A 126 -16.75 -6.99 1.00
N LYS A 127 -16.59 -8.31 1.16
CA LYS A 127 -17.70 -9.20 1.61
C LYS A 127 -18.16 -8.99 3.04
N ARG A 128 -17.33 -8.45 3.92
CA ARG A 128 -17.67 -8.30 5.36
C ARG A 128 -18.51 -7.07 5.67
N SER A 129 -18.46 -6.02 4.89
CA SER A 129 -19.08 -4.75 5.25
C SER A 129 -20.57 -4.65 4.94
N TYR A 130 -21.09 -5.40 3.97
CA TYR A 130 -22.46 -5.22 3.48
C TYR A 130 -23.47 -6.22 4.04
N SER A 131 -23.11 -7.48 4.24
CA SER A 131 -24.02 -8.47 4.84
C SER A 131 -24.42 -8.13 6.28
N ASP A 132 -23.59 -7.35 6.96
CA ASP A 132 -23.89 -6.91 8.32
C ASP A 132 -24.85 -5.71 8.32
N LEU A 133 -24.79 -4.80 7.33
CA LEU A 133 -25.70 -3.65 7.23
C LEU A 133 -27.16 -4.04 6.93
N GLU A 134 -27.40 -4.99 6.04
CA GLU A 134 -28.75 -5.52 5.77
C GLU A 134 -29.39 -6.15 7.02
N ARG A 135 -28.56 -6.74 7.88
CA ARG A 135 -29.01 -7.38 9.12
C ARG A 135 -29.37 -6.35 10.19
N PHE A 136 -28.72 -5.19 10.21
CA PHE A 136 -28.94 -4.13 11.20
C PHE A 136 -30.04 -3.14 10.81
N PHE A 137 -30.38 -3.02 9.52
CA PHE A 137 -31.37 -2.05 9.02
C PHE A 137 -32.41 -2.73 8.09
N PRO A 138 -33.22 -3.66 8.58
CA PRO A 138 -34.28 -4.26 7.78
C PRO A 138 -35.35 -3.21 7.48
N GLY A 139 -35.49 -2.80 6.21
CA GLY A 139 -36.54 -1.89 5.75
C GLY A 139 -36.10 -0.55 5.20
N VAL A 140 -34.81 -0.28 5.18
CA VAL A 140 -34.28 0.91 4.50
C VAL A 140 -34.19 0.64 3.00
N GLU A 141 -34.84 1.48 2.17
CA GLU A 141 -34.66 1.41 0.71
C GLU A 141 -33.23 1.82 0.32
N PHE A 142 -32.37 0.85 0.13
CA PHE A 142 -30.95 1.02 -0.24
C PHE A 142 -30.74 1.33 -1.74
N LYS A 143 -31.68 2.00 -2.44
CA LYS A 143 -31.57 2.25 -3.87
C LYS A 143 -30.30 3.01 -4.27
N SER A 144 -29.93 4.03 -3.51
CA SER A 144 -28.68 4.79 -3.75
C SER A 144 -27.44 3.99 -3.34
N ILE A 145 -27.53 3.16 -2.32
CA ILE A 145 -26.47 2.26 -1.89
C ILE A 145 -26.29 1.14 -2.91
N ALA A 146 -27.37 0.60 -3.48
CA ALA A 146 -27.32 -0.40 -4.54
C ALA A 146 -26.67 0.16 -5.84
N GLU A 147 -26.85 1.43 -6.17
CA GLU A 147 -26.17 2.06 -7.30
C GLU A 147 -24.68 2.28 -7.04
N ILE A 148 -24.31 2.70 -5.84
CA ILE A 148 -22.91 2.80 -5.38
C ILE A 148 -22.28 1.40 -5.36
N ASP A 149 -22.99 0.40 -4.89
CA ASP A 149 -22.52 -1.00 -4.88
C ASP A 149 -22.33 -1.53 -6.31
N LYS A 150 -23.26 -1.28 -7.24
CA LYS A 150 -23.10 -1.61 -8.65
C LYS A 150 -21.89 -0.92 -9.30
N PHE A 151 -21.65 0.35 -8.97
CA PHE A 151 -20.47 1.07 -9.44
C PHE A 151 -19.18 0.47 -8.89
N HIS A 152 -19.14 0.17 -7.59
CA HIS A 152 -17.98 -0.48 -6.96
C HIS A 152 -17.79 -1.91 -7.42
N GLN A 153 -18.85 -2.67 -7.68
CA GLN A 153 -18.77 -4.00 -8.29
C GLN A 153 -18.26 -3.92 -9.72
N GLY A 154 -18.71 -2.95 -10.52
CA GLY A 154 -18.22 -2.68 -11.86
C GLY A 154 -16.71 -2.35 -11.87
N LEU A 155 -16.29 -1.42 -11.02
CA LEU A 155 -14.89 -1.04 -10.87
C LEU A 155 -14.03 -2.21 -10.37
N SER A 156 -14.53 -2.96 -9.39
CA SER A 156 -13.85 -4.16 -8.87
C SER A 156 -13.72 -5.24 -9.93
N LYS A 157 -14.71 -5.39 -10.82
CA LYS A 157 -14.67 -6.34 -11.92
C LYS A 157 -13.62 -5.97 -12.96
N VAL A 158 -13.57 -4.70 -13.37
CA VAL A 158 -12.55 -4.18 -14.31
C VAL A 158 -11.14 -4.37 -13.72
N LEU A 159 -10.93 -4.01 -12.46
CA LEU A 159 -9.65 -4.22 -11.79
C LEU A 159 -9.29 -5.72 -11.67
N GLN A 160 -10.27 -6.59 -11.44
CA GLN A 160 -10.01 -8.04 -11.39
C GLN A 160 -9.67 -8.63 -12.76
N GLU A 161 -10.25 -8.11 -13.84
CA GLU A 161 -9.91 -8.52 -15.22
C GLU A 161 -8.48 -8.08 -15.56
N GLU A 162 -8.09 -6.84 -15.26
CA GLU A 162 -6.75 -6.33 -15.47
C GLU A 162 -5.69 -7.07 -14.62
N PHE A 163 -6.02 -7.40 -13.38
CA PHE A 163 -5.14 -8.22 -12.53
C PHE A 163 -4.99 -9.65 -13.04
N LYS A 164 -6.03 -10.26 -13.60
CA LYS A 164 -5.96 -11.60 -14.20
C LYS A 164 -5.11 -11.62 -15.46
N GLU A 165 -5.21 -10.59 -16.30
CA GLU A 165 -4.38 -10.44 -17.49
C GLU A 165 -2.91 -10.30 -17.11
N SER A 166 -2.60 -9.41 -16.16
CA SER A 166 -1.25 -9.24 -15.62
C SER A 166 -0.71 -10.52 -14.96
N GLU A 167 -1.55 -11.29 -14.26
CA GLU A 167 -1.16 -12.59 -13.69
C GLU A 167 -0.82 -13.61 -14.77
N ALA A 168 -1.61 -13.68 -15.84
CA ALA A 168 -1.39 -14.59 -16.96
C ALA A 168 -0.09 -14.28 -17.69
N ASP A 169 0.20 -12.99 -17.94
CA ASP A 169 1.43 -12.54 -18.58
C ASP A 169 2.67 -12.88 -17.75
N LEU A 170 2.62 -12.60 -16.45
CA LEU A 170 3.71 -12.93 -15.53
C LEU A 170 3.89 -14.46 -15.40
N ALA A 171 2.82 -15.22 -15.36
CA ALA A 171 2.88 -16.69 -15.31
C ALA A 171 3.49 -17.27 -16.59
N THR A 172 3.11 -16.74 -17.75
CA THR A 172 3.69 -17.11 -19.04
C THR A 172 5.19 -16.81 -19.08
N THR A 173 5.59 -15.62 -18.66
CA THR A 173 7.00 -15.20 -18.58
C THR A 173 7.78 -16.11 -17.62
N TYR A 174 7.21 -16.47 -16.48
CA TYR A 174 7.84 -17.40 -15.53
C TYR A 174 8.11 -18.78 -16.12
N VAL A 175 7.16 -19.32 -16.88
CA VAL A 175 7.28 -20.63 -17.56
C VAL A 175 8.31 -20.56 -18.69
N MET A 176 8.29 -19.50 -19.49
CA MET A 176 9.27 -19.28 -20.58
C MET A 176 10.69 -19.22 -20.04
N LEU A 177 10.94 -18.42 -18.99
CA LEU A 177 12.23 -18.35 -18.33
C LEU A 177 12.66 -19.70 -17.77
N GLY A 178 11.74 -20.50 -17.22
CA GLY A 178 12.00 -21.85 -16.75
C GLY A 178 12.45 -22.80 -17.86
N SER A 179 11.86 -22.70 -19.05
CA SER A 179 12.23 -23.52 -20.21
C SER A 179 13.61 -23.12 -20.75
N GLU A 180 13.91 -21.82 -20.82
CA GLU A 180 15.24 -21.34 -21.25
C GLU A 180 16.34 -21.75 -20.26
N ILE A 181 16.10 -21.65 -18.97
CA ILE A 181 17.01 -22.16 -17.92
C ILE A 181 17.30 -23.66 -18.11
N LYS A 182 16.29 -24.44 -18.46
CA LYS A 182 16.46 -25.88 -18.70
C LYS A 182 17.33 -26.14 -19.94
N LYS A 183 17.08 -25.47 -21.06
CA LYS A 183 17.90 -25.58 -22.27
C LYS A 183 19.38 -25.22 -22.02
N ILE A 184 19.62 -24.12 -21.31
CA ILE A 184 20.98 -23.69 -20.97
C ILE A 184 21.69 -24.75 -20.11
N LYS A 185 20.99 -25.36 -19.13
CA LYS A 185 21.56 -26.44 -18.30
C LYS A 185 21.90 -27.68 -19.14
N GLU A 186 21.10 -28.04 -20.12
CA GLU A 186 21.35 -29.13 -21.05
C GLU A 186 22.58 -28.85 -21.89
N GLN A 187 22.70 -27.65 -22.46
CA GLN A 187 23.89 -27.23 -23.23
C GLN A 187 25.17 -27.23 -22.39
N ILE A 188 25.10 -26.78 -21.15
CA ILE A 188 26.22 -26.84 -20.19
C ILE A 188 26.64 -28.29 -19.95
N ALA A 189 25.70 -29.24 -19.85
CA ALA A 189 25.99 -30.65 -19.64
C ALA A 189 26.64 -31.30 -20.88
N GLU A 190 26.20 -30.92 -22.07
CA GLU A 190 26.79 -31.41 -23.33
C GLU A 190 28.27 -30.97 -23.48
N ILE A 191 28.59 -29.71 -23.21
CA ILE A 191 29.96 -29.20 -23.25
C ILE A 191 30.89 -29.91 -22.27
N LYS A 192 30.39 -30.33 -21.09
CA LYS A 192 31.15 -31.06 -20.08
C LYS A 192 31.47 -32.51 -20.45
N ASN A 193 30.83 -33.10 -21.44
CA ASN A 193 30.94 -34.52 -21.78
C ASN A 193 31.93 -34.84 -22.92
N ILE A 194 32.75 -33.92 -23.42
CA ILE A 194 33.68 -34.12 -24.56
C ILE A 194 35.03 -34.64 -24.08
N PRO A 195 35.51 -35.81 -24.52
CA PRO A 195 36.81 -36.40 -24.11
C PRO A 195 37.95 -35.96 -25.00
N ASN A 196 39.11 -35.78 -24.40
CA ASN A 196 40.48 -35.63 -24.92
C ASN A 196 41.15 -34.26 -24.84
N VAL A 197 41.79 -34.01 -23.74
CA VAL A 197 42.96 -33.11 -23.62
C VAL A 197 43.83 -33.56 -22.41
N THR A 198 45.16 -33.33 -22.44
CA THR A 198 46.07 -33.68 -21.35
C THR A 198 45.50 -33.20 -20.00
N GLN A 199 45.11 -34.15 -19.15
CA GLN A 199 44.29 -33.89 -17.94
C GLN A 199 44.86 -32.83 -16.99
N ALA A 200 46.15 -32.59 -16.96
CA ALA A 200 46.77 -31.63 -16.06
C ALA A 200 46.52 -30.15 -16.50
N VAL A 201 46.64 -29.85 -17.79
CA VAL A 201 46.46 -28.50 -18.36
C VAL A 201 44.97 -28.13 -18.30
N LEU A 202 44.09 -29.09 -18.60
CA LEU A 202 42.66 -28.90 -18.48
C LEU A 202 42.22 -28.62 -17.05
N LYS A 203 42.77 -29.33 -16.08
CA LYS A 203 42.44 -29.08 -14.66
C LYS A 203 42.88 -27.71 -14.22
N GLU A 204 44.04 -27.24 -14.62
CA GLU A 204 44.53 -25.93 -14.24
C GLU A 204 43.76 -24.82 -14.95
N TYR A 205 43.49 -24.96 -16.25
CA TYR A 205 42.66 -24.02 -17.01
C TYR A 205 41.24 -23.94 -16.42
N ALA A 206 40.59 -25.09 -16.17
CA ALA A 206 39.28 -25.14 -15.57
C ALA A 206 39.26 -24.51 -14.16
N ARG A 207 40.33 -24.68 -13.37
CA ARG A 207 40.47 -24.06 -12.05
C ARG A 207 40.54 -22.54 -12.16
N ILE A 208 41.39 -22.01 -13.07
CA ILE A 208 41.56 -20.56 -13.30
C ILE A 208 40.28 -19.95 -13.80
N THR A 209 39.63 -20.54 -14.81
CA THR A 209 38.38 -20.04 -15.37
C THR A 209 37.25 -20.09 -14.33
N THR A 210 37.16 -21.13 -13.51
CA THR A 210 36.17 -21.22 -12.44
C THR A 210 36.40 -20.16 -11.36
N GLU A 211 37.67 -19.95 -10.94
CA GLU A 211 38.03 -18.91 -9.95
C GLU A 211 37.70 -17.52 -10.48
N LEU A 212 38.04 -17.26 -11.75
CA LEU A 212 37.83 -16.01 -12.47
C LEU A 212 36.33 -15.68 -12.57
N ASN A 213 35.51 -16.64 -12.98
CA ASN A 213 34.06 -16.49 -13.08
C ASN A 213 33.43 -16.27 -11.70
N ASN A 214 33.89 -16.98 -10.68
CA ASN A 214 33.40 -16.81 -9.32
C ASN A 214 33.70 -15.40 -8.77
N LEU A 215 34.90 -14.86 -9.00
CA LEU A 215 35.29 -13.53 -8.54
C LEU A 215 34.54 -12.43 -9.29
N LYS A 216 34.40 -12.57 -10.62
CA LYS A 216 33.63 -11.65 -11.44
C LYS A 216 32.16 -11.64 -10.99
N ALA A 217 31.54 -12.82 -10.82
CA ALA A 217 30.17 -12.94 -10.36
C ALA A 217 30.00 -12.37 -8.94
N ALA A 218 30.99 -12.57 -8.05
CA ALA A 218 30.95 -12.00 -6.69
C ALA A 218 30.95 -10.46 -6.73
N ASN A 219 31.74 -9.84 -7.58
CA ASN A 219 31.81 -8.41 -7.74
C ASN A 219 30.55 -7.84 -8.43
N GLU A 220 30.04 -8.52 -9.45
CA GLU A 220 28.79 -8.16 -10.11
C GLU A 220 27.61 -8.21 -9.12
N ASN A 221 27.54 -9.24 -8.30
CA ASN A 221 26.52 -9.36 -7.28
C ASN A 221 26.59 -8.24 -6.23
N TYR A 222 27.81 -7.87 -5.82
CA TYR A 222 28.04 -6.74 -4.91
C TYR A 222 27.53 -5.42 -5.52
N THR A 223 27.89 -5.14 -6.76
CA THR A 223 27.43 -3.95 -7.48
C THR A 223 25.91 -3.94 -7.63
N THR A 224 25.32 -5.06 -8.05
CA THR A 224 23.86 -5.22 -8.20
C THR A 224 23.14 -4.99 -6.87
N PHE A 225 23.63 -5.58 -5.78
CA PHE A 225 23.04 -5.38 -4.46
C PHE A 225 23.15 -3.93 -3.98
N GLY A 226 24.29 -3.28 -4.27
CA GLY A 226 24.50 -1.85 -4.02
C GLY A 226 23.48 -0.97 -4.75
N GLN A 227 23.22 -1.27 -6.03
CA GLN A 227 22.21 -0.58 -6.83
C GLN A 227 20.80 -0.80 -6.28
N LEU A 228 20.43 -2.04 -5.96
CA LEU A 228 19.12 -2.35 -5.39
C LEU A 228 18.90 -1.64 -4.04
N LYS A 229 19.96 -1.58 -3.21
CA LYS A 229 19.92 -0.85 -1.93
C LYS A 229 19.69 0.65 -2.15
N LYS A 230 20.38 1.24 -3.12
CA LYS A 230 20.24 2.64 -3.49
C LYS A 230 18.85 2.94 -4.02
N THR A 231 18.35 2.15 -4.96
CA THR A 231 17.02 2.28 -5.54
C THR A 231 15.91 2.14 -4.48
N ALA A 232 16.00 1.15 -3.58
CA ALA A 232 15.06 0.99 -2.50
C ALA A 232 15.02 2.20 -1.55
N LYS A 233 16.19 2.79 -1.26
CA LYS A 233 16.30 4.01 -0.46
C LYS A 233 15.65 5.20 -1.16
N GLU A 234 15.93 5.42 -2.45
CA GLU A 234 15.38 6.52 -3.25
C GLU A 234 13.84 6.45 -3.34
N TYR A 235 13.29 5.26 -3.56
CA TYR A 235 11.85 5.07 -3.57
C TYR A 235 11.23 5.28 -2.18
N ALA A 236 11.90 4.85 -1.10
CA ALA A 236 11.43 5.10 0.26
C ALA A 236 11.40 6.60 0.58
N GLU A 237 12.46 7.34 0.27
CA GLU A 237 12.53 8.79 0.46
C GLU A 237 11.50 9.54 -0.39
N THR A 238 11.26 9.08 -1.63
CA THR A 238 10.24 9.66 -2.51
C THR A 238 8.83 9.41 -1.98
N ARG A 239 8.55 8.18 -1.53
CA ARG A 239 7.30 7.82 -0.87
C ARG A 239 7.05 8.73 0.34
N ASP A 240 8.04 8.91 1.21
CA ASP A 240 7.89 9.68 2.43
C ASP A 240 7.61 11.15 2.13
N ARG A 241 8.34 11.75 1.18
CA ARG A 241 8.06 13.14 0.73
C ARG A 241 6.67 13.32 0.15
N ILE A 242 6.18 12.36 -0.64
CA ILE A 242 4.84 12.43 -1.23
C ILE A 242 3.77 12.25 -0.15
N ILE A 243 3.98 11.36 0.82
CA ILE A 243 3.08 11.21 1.95
C ILE A 243 3.02 12.51 2.76
N ASP A 244 4.14 13.09 3.11
CA ASP A 244 4.20 14.34 3.88
C ASP A 244 3.52 15.49 3.13
N SER A 245 3.76 15.63 1.83
CA SER A 245 3.06 16.61 0.98
C SER A 245 1.55 16.39 0.98
N GLN A 246 1.08 15.14 0.87
CA GLN A 246 -0.35 14.84 0.86
C GLN A 246 -1.00 15.06 2.25
N LEU A 247 -0.29 14.78 3.33
CA LEU A 247 -0.76 15.08 4.69
C LEU A 247 -0.93 16.57 4.88
N SER A 248 0.05 17.39 4.44
CA SER A 248 -0.05 18.86 4.49
C SER A 248 -1.22 19.38 3.65
N ASP A 249 -1.36 18.94 2.42
CA ASP A 249 -2.46 19.36 1.53
C ASP A 249 -3.84 19.03 2.13
N ILE A 250 -3.99 17.83 2.70
CA ILE A 250 -5.25 17.39 3.32
C ILE A 250 -5.52 18.19 4.59
N GLN A 251 -4.49 18.40 5.42
CA GLN A 251 -4.58 19.25 6.60
C GLN A 251 -5.11 20.63 6.25
N ASP A 252 -4.53 21.28 5.25
CA ASP A 252 -4.91 22.64 4.85
C ASP A 252 -6.36 22.69 4.33
N ILE A 253 -6.73 21.76 3.44
CA ILE A 253 -8.09 21.68 2.90
C ILE A 253 -9.13 21.45 4.01
N VAL A 254 -8.84 20.56 4.96
CA VAL A 254 -9.75 20.26 6.07
C VAL A 254 -9.83 21.45 7.06
N ASN A 255 -8.71 22.06 7.37
CA ASN A 255 -8.67 23.23 8.26
C ASN A 255 -9.40 24.44 7.67
N ASP A 256 -9.20 24.72 6.39
CA ASP A 256 -9.93 25.78 5.69
C ASP A 256 -11.44 25.51 5.70
N LYS A 257 -11.85 24.26 5.49
CA LYS A 257 -13.27 23.88 5.54
C LYS A 257 -13.83 23.94 6.95
N MET A 258 -13.10 23.55 7.97
CA MET A 258 -13.49 23.71 9.37
C MET A 258 -13.68 25.20 9.73
N LYS A 259 -12.78 26.07 9.26
CA LYS A 259 -12.90 27.51 9.43
C LYS A 259 -14.18 28.04 8.75
N GLU A 260 -14.45 27.66 7.52
CA GLU A 260 -15.67 28.06 6.78
C GLU A 260 -16.94 27.64 7.54
N ILE A 261 -16.99 26.39 8.02
CA ILE A 261 -18.14 25.86 8.76
C ILE A 261 -18.28 26.58 10.11
N THR A 262 -17.18 26.77 10.85
CA THR A 262 -17.21 27.49 12.12
C THR A 262 -17.82 28.89 11.98
N VAL A 263 -17.43 29.66 10.96
CA VAL A 263 -18.00 30.97 10.68
C VAL A 263 -19.50 30.92 10.40
N LYS A 264 -19.99 29.84 9.79
CA LYS A 264 -21.43 29.67 9.50
C LYS A 264 -22.26 29.29 10.72
N ILE A 265 -21.71 28.48 11.64
CA ILE A 265 -22.46 27.93 12.76
C ILE A 265 -22.29 28.71 14.05
N VAL A 266 -21.24 29.52 14.20
CA VAL A 266 -20.95 30.26 15.41
C VAL A 266 -21.09 31.77 15.18
N ARG A 267 -21.81 32.45 16.07
CA ARG A 267 -22.02 33.91 16.00
C ARG A 267 -20.82 34.71 16.50
N ASP A 268 -20.02 34.13 17.40
CA ASP A 268 -18.83 34.79 17.94
C ASP A 268 -17.70 34.81 16.90
N LYS A 269 -17.39 36.00 16.38
CA LYS A 269 -16.33 36.20 15.38
C LYS A 269 -14.93 36.01 15.93
N ASN A 270 -14.77 35.97 17.25
CA ASN A 270 -13.48 35.80 17.93
C ASN A 270 -13.16 34.32 18.22
N LEU A 271 -14.13 33.43 17.96
CA LEU A 271 -13.90 32.00 18.17
C LEU A 271 -12.83 31.48 17.22
N ILE A 272 -11.83 30.80 17.79
CA ILE A 272 -10.79 30.15 17.03
C ILE A 272 -11.34 28.82 16.50
N PRO A 273 -11.33 28.59 15.17
CA PRO A 273 -11.75 27.33 14.60
C PRO A 273 -10.92 26.15 15.14
N PRO A 274 -11.48 24.94 15.21
CA PRO A 274 -10.70 23.76 15.53
C PRO A 274 -9.61 23.54 14.48
N ARG A 275 -8.52 22.92 14.87
CA ARG A 275 -7.36 22.71 14.01
C ARG A 275 -6.89 21.25 14.05
N LEU A 276 -6.84 20.63 12.88
CA LEU A 276 -6.17 19.37 12.66
C LEU A 276 -4.71 19.65 12.29
N ASN A 277 -3.77 18.92 12.89
CA ASN A 277 -2.38 18.92 12.50
C ASN A 277 -1.93 17.48 12.24
N LEU A 278 -1.54 17.22 11.00
CA LEU A 278 -1.04 15.93 10.52
C LEU A 278 0.47 16.00 10.35
N GLU A 279 1.20 15.79 11.44
CA GLU A 279 2.66 15.96 11.44
C GLU A 279 3.38 14.89 10.63
N LYS A 280 2.97 13.64 10.77
CA LYS A 280 3.52 12.47 10.10
C LYS A 280 2.44 11.41 9.92
N ILE A 281 2.72 10.39 9.12
CA ILE A 281 1.80 9.27 8.90
C ILE A 281 1.43 8.48 10.18
N ASN A 282 2.11 8.70 11.26
CA ASN A 282 1.89 8.04 12.57
C ASN A 282 1.64 9.01 13.71
N SER A 283 1.43 10.30 13.42
CA SER A 283 1.22 11.33 14.44
C SER A 283 0.26 12.40 13.95
N TYR A 284 -0.75 12.69 14.74
CA TYR A 284 -1.65 13.82 14.52
C TYR A 284 -2.05 14.45 15.85
N THR A 285 -2.43 15.71 15.80
CA THR A 285 -3.09 16.42 16.91
C THR A 285 -4.36 17.11 16.42
N PHE A 286 -5.37 17.20 17.29
CA PHE A 286 -6.59 17.94 17.04
C PHE A 286 -6.83 18.89 18.23
N GLU A 287 -6.94 20.17 17.96
CA GLU A 287 -7.00 21.20 18.98
C GLU A 287 -8.24 22.08 18.81
N THR A 288 -8.90 22.39 19.94
CA THR A 288 -9.94 23.41 20.05
C THR A 288 -9.42 24.51 20.96
N LYS A 289 -8.73 25.49 20.39
CA LYS A 289 -8.09 26.57 21.20
C LYS A 289 -9.09 27.61 21.68
N GLY A 290 -8.91 28.08 22.93
CA GLY A 290 -9.62 29.20 23.45
C GLY A 290 -10.99 28.92 24.08
N ASP A 291 -11.40 27.66 24.13
CA ASP A 291 -12.64 27.24 24.79
C ASP A 291 -12.45 25.85 25.37
N ASP A 292 -12.27 25.72 26.66
CA ASP A 292 -12.05 24.48 27.40
C ASP A 292 -13.37 23.84 27.85
N GLY A 293 -14.52 24.38 27.46
CA GLY A 293 -15.85 23.85 27.77
C GLY A 293 -16.15 22.54 27.00
N SER A 294 -16.94 21.66 27.62
CA SER A 294 -17.39 20.41 26.97
C SER A 294 -18.09 20.66 25.62
N GLY A 295 -18.86 21.74 25.52
CA GLY A 295 -19.53 22.15 24.28
C GLY A 295 -18.60 22.53 23.15
N ALA A 296 -17.41 23.08 23.48
CA ALA A 296 -16.40 23.43 22.48
C ALA A 296 -15.77 22.19 21.84
N GLY A 297 -15.43 21.20 22.66
CA GLY A 297 -14.90 19.93 22.18
C GLY A 297 -15.89 19.23 21.24
N GLN A 298 -17.17 19.13 21.63
CA GLN A 298 -18.21 18.51 20.82
C GLN A 298 -18.47 19.27 19.50
N ARG A 299 -18.57 20.60 19.56
CA ARG A 299 -18.65 21.45 18.38
C ARG A 299 -17.46 21.25 17.44
N GLY A 300 -16.25 21.15 18.02
CA GLY A 300 -15.02 20.89 17.27
C GLY A 300 -15.08 19.57 16.51
N LEU A 301 -15.53 18.48 17.14
CA LEU A 301 -15.68 17.17 16.51
C LEU A 301 -16.72 17.20 15.38
N ILE A 302 -17.90 17.79 15.63
CA ILE A 302 -18.94 17.93 14.60
C ILE A 302 -18.41 18.73 13.40
N THR A 303 -17.70 19.84 13.67
CA THR A 303 -17.11 20.67 12.61
C THR A 303 -16.08 19.88 11.79
N PHE A 304 -15.28 19.08 12.46
CA PHE A 304 -14.30 18.18 11.82
C PHE A 304 -14.98 17.14 10.93
N ASP A 305 -16.01 16.46 11.41
CA ASP A 305 -16.73 15.45 10.65
C ASP A 305 -17.42 16.05 9.42
N LEU A 306 -18.07 17.19 9.58
CA LEU A 306 -18.71 17.92 8.48
C LEU A 306 -17.69 18.43 7.45
N ALA A 307 -16.53 18.91 7.91
CA ALA A 307 -15.46 19.34 7.03
C ALA A 307 -14.93 18.16 6.20
N ASN A 308 -14.64 17.03 6.86
CA ASN A 308 -14.21 15.82 6.18
C ASN A 308 -15.24 15.30 5.17
N MET A 309 -16.50 15.26 5.56
CA MET A 309 -17.57 14.88 4.65
C MET A 309 -17.63 15.79 3.42
N ALA A 310 -17.43 17.09 3.58
CA ALA A 310 -17.49 18.06 2.50
C ALA A 310 -16.31 17.95 1.50
N VAL A 311 -15.11 17.63 1.99
CA VAL A 311 -13.87 17.62 1.17
C VAL A 311 -13.37 16.26 0.77
N SER A 312 -14.02 15.19 1.20
CA SER A 312 -13.63 13.80 0.94
C SER A 312 -14.79 12.98 0.33
N ASN A 313 -14.52 11.70 0.10
CA ASN A 313 -15.51 10.74 -0.42
C ASN A 313 -16.46 10.19 0.65
N ILE A 314 -16.42 10.68 1.89
CA ILE A 314 -17.33 10.26 2.95
C ILE A 314 -18.75 10.67 2.56
N PRO A 315 -19.69 9.71 2.40
CA PRO A 315 -21.04 10.01 1.91
C PRO A 315 -21.98 10.50 3.00
N PHE A 316 -21.75 10.11 4.25
CA PHE A 316 -22.61 10.46 5.37
C PHE A 316 -21.83 10.54 6.68
N VAL A 317 -22.43 11.20 7.66
CA VAL A 317 -21.99 11.24 9.07
C VAL A 317 -23.14 10.84 9.98
N VAL A 318 -22.81 10.36 11.19
CA VAL A 318 -23.77 10.02 12.23
C VAL A 318 -23.37 10.77 13.50
N HIS A 319 -24.25 11.62 13.97
CA HIS A 319 -24.06 12.38 15.20
C HIS A 319 -25.19 12.07 16.18
N ASP A 320 -24.83 11.61 17.35
CA ASP A 320 -25.82 11.29 18.38
C ASP A 320 -26.12 12.49 19.31
N ALA A 321 -27.14 12.32 20.14
CA ALA A 321 -27.60 13.35 21.04
C ALA A 321 -26.53 13.80 22.05
N ASP A 322 -25.62 12.92 22.47
CA ASP A 322 -24.54 13.23 23.42
C ASP A 322 -23.55 14.24 22.83
N LEU A 323 -23.41 14.29 21.51
CA LEU A 323 -22.62 15.33 20.82
C LEU A 323 -23.35 16.69 20.77
N MET A 324 -24.71 16.68 20.78
CA MET A 324 -25.52 17.87 20.60
C MET A 324 -25.86 18.56 21.92
N ASP A 325 -26.12 17.81 22.98
CA ASP A 325 -26.60 18.32 24.25
C ASP A 325 -25.70 19.41 24.91
N PRO A 326 -24.36 19.32 24.84
CA PRO A 326 -23.49 20.36 25.42
C PRO A 326 -23.41 21.64 24.57
N ILE A 327 -23.97 21.66 23.35
CA ILE A 327 -23.82 22.79 22.41
C ILE A 327 -24.86 23.87 22.72
N GLU A 328 -24.46 25.11 22.70
CA GLU A 328 -25.33 26.27 22.90
C GLU A 328 -26.46 26.33 21.87
N LYS A 329 -27.68 26.67 22.30
CA LYS A 329 -28.86 26.74 21.45
C LYS A 329 -28.71 27.54 20.16
N PRO A 330 -28.07 28.74 20.13
CA PRO A 330 -27.85 29.49 18.89
C PRO A 330 -26.96 28.76 17.88
N THR A 331 -25.88 28.13 18.37
CA THR A 331 -24.96 27.32 17.55
C THR A 331 -25.65 26.06 17.04
N LEU A 332 -26.42 25.38 17.89
CA LEU A 332 -27.18 24.21 17.51
C LEU A 332 -28.24 24.53 16.43
N THR A 333 -28.93 25.66 16.57
CA THR A 333 -29.85 26.18 15.53
C THR A 333 -29.16 26.34 14.17
N ALA A 334 -27.98 26.97 14.17
CA ALA A 334 -27.21 27.17 12.94
C ALA A 334 -26.68 25.84 12.36
N LEU A 335 -26.33 24.90 13.23
CA LEU A 335 -25.86 23.57 12.87
C LEU A 335 -26.98 22.75 12.19
N ILE A 336 -28.22 22.80 12.72
CA ILE A 336 -29.36 22.10 12.11
C ILE A 336 -29.67 22.67 10.71
N ARG A 337 -29.58 23.98 10.54
CA ARG A 337 -29.69 24.61 9.22
C ARG A 337 -28.57 24.16 8.27
N TYR A 338 -27.35 23.98 8.80
CA TYR A 338 -26.25 23.46 8.02
C TYR A 338 -26.51 22.01 7.58
N TYR A 339 -27.02 21.14 8.45
CA TYR A 339 -27.41 19.78 8.08
C TYR A 339 -28.48 19.76 6.98
N ASP A 340 -29.51 20.61 7.06
CA ASP A 340 -30.54 20.71 6.02
C ASP A 340 -29.95 21.12 4.66
N SER A 341 -28.91 21.94 4.66
CA SER A 341 -28.20 22.35 3.42
C SER A 341 -27.39 21.23 2.75
N LEU A 342 -27.08 20.14 3.45
CA LEU A 342 -26.28 19.03 2.92
C LEU A 342 -26.97 18.29 1.77
N LYS A 343 -28.29 18.33 1.70
CA LYS A 343 -29.09 17.79 0.58
C LYS A 343 -28.66 18.32 -0.79
N GLU A 344 -28.23 19.57 -0.85
CA GLU A 344 -27.73 20.22 -2.09
C GLU A 344 -26.39 19.64 -2.53
N GLN A 345 -25.61 19.11 -1.60
CA GLN A 345 -24.29 18.52 -1.82
C GLN A 345 -24.33 17.00 -2.06
N LYS A 346 -25.53 16.39 -2.09
CA LYS A 346 -25.71 14.92 -2.15
C LYS A 346 -25.01 14.19 -1.01
N LYS A 347 -24.96 14.82 0.17
CA LYS A 347 -24.40 14.27 1.41
C LYS A 347 -25.53 14.10 2.41
N GLN A 348 -25.35 13.16 3.34
CA GLN A 348 -26.36 12.82 4.32
C GLN A 348 -25.79 12.90 5.75
N ALA A 349 -26.56 13.45 6.67
CA ALA A 349 -26.28 13.38 8.10
C ALA A 349 -27.42 12.66 8.80
N PHE A 350 -27.09 11.70 9.63
CA PHE A 350 -28.02 11.06 10.57
C PHE A 350 -27.76 11.71 11.93
N VAL A 351 -28.79 12.31 12.49
CA VAL A 351 -28.67 13.07 13.74
C VAL A 351 -29.75 12.61 14.69
N SER A 352 -29.38 12.24 15.91
CA SER A 352 -30.36 11.97 16.97
C SER A 352 -30.48 13.17 17.91
N PHE A 353 -31.68 13.38 18.42
CA PHE A 353 -32.00 14.44 19.36
C PHE A 353 -32.73 13.86 20.58
N ARG A 354 -32.46 14.44 21.77
CA ARG A 354 -33.27 14.23 22.96
C ARG A 354 -34.18 15.43 23.12
N SER A 355 -35.47 15.22 23.35
CA SER A 355 -36.39 16.27 23.76
C SER A 355 -36.36 17.53 22.89
N TYR A 356 -36.52 17.35 21.57
CA TYR A 356 -36.40 18.45 20.59
C TYR A 356 -37.57 19.45 20.66
N GLU A 357 -38.59 19.17 21.46
CA GLU A 357 -39.77 20.03 21.70
C GLU A 357 -39.37 21.40 22.26
N PHE A 358 -38.25 21.48 22.96
CA PHE A 358 -37.75 22.72 23.58
C PHE A 358 -37.02 23.66 22.59
N TYR A 359 -36.83 23.25 21.33
CA TYR A 359 -36.24 24.12 20.32
C TYR A 359 -37.25 25.10 19.72
N ALA A 360 -36.74 26.15 19.06
CA ALA A 360 -37.57 27.10 18.33
C ALA A 360 -38.41 26.40 17.25
N GLU A 361 -39.61 26.91 16.98
CA GLU A 361 -40.58 26.32 16.06
C GLU A 361 -40.00 25.99 14.67
N GLU A 362 -39.18 26.91 14.10
CA GLU A 362 -38.48 26.69 12.84
C GLU A 362 -37.60 25.43 12.86
N ILE A 363 -36.92 25.19 13.96
CA ILE A 363 -36.03 24.04 14.12
C ILE A 363 -36.82 22.78 14.31
N ARG A 364 -37.88 22.81 15.13
CA ARG A 364 -38.79 21.67 15.29
C ARG A 364 -39.42 21.25 13.96
N THR A 365 -39.87 22.23 13.16
CA THR A 365 -40.40 21.97 11.81
C THR A 365 -39.39 21.28 10.91
N THR A 366 -38.11 21.68 10.96
CA THR A 366 -37.04 21.07 10.18
C THR A 366 -36.77 19.64 10.64
N ILE A 367 -36.70 19.40 11.96
CA ILE A 367 -36.51 18.07 12.54
C ILE A 367 -37.69 17.15 12.17
N GLU A 368 -38.93 17.59 12.36
CA GLU A 368 -40.12 16.81 12.04
C GLU A 368 -40.19 16.44 10.54
N LYS A 369 -39.83 17.34 9.67
CA LYS A 369 -39.76 17.09 8.21
C LYS A 369 -38.74 16.01 7.84
N CYS A 370 -37.65 15.91 8.60
CA CYS A 370 -36.54 14.97 8.35
C CYS A 370 -36.60 13.74 9.27
N LYS A 371 -37.56 13.68 10.21
CA LYS A 371 -37.69 12.60 11.18
C LYS A 371 -37.95 11.27 10.48
N VAL A 372 -37.09 10.29 10.71
CA VAL A 372 -37.21 8.92 10.17
C VAL A 372 -37.79 7.97 11.21
N ILE A 373 -37.40 8.16 12.48
CA ILE A 373 -37.81 7.31 13.58
C ILE A 373 -37.92 8.13 14.87
N GLU A 374 -38.87 7.80 15.70
CA GLU A 374 -39.02 8.27 17.09
C GLU A 374 -38.97 7.08 18.00
N LEU A 375 -38.15 7.14 19.04
CA LEU A 375 -37.96 6.04 19.99
C LEU A 375 -38.56 6.44 21.33
N GLU A 376 -39.51 5.64 21.82
CA GLU A 376 -40.14 5.82 23.09
C GLU A 376 -40.21 4.50 23.86
N ALA A 377 -40.33 4.58 25.17
CA ALA A 377 -40.60 3.40 26.00
C ALA A 377 -42.03 2.88 25.77
N GLY A 378 -42.20 1.57 25.74
CA GLY A 378 -43.54 0.95 25.65
C GLY A 378 -43.87 0.36 24.29
N GLY A 379 -42.88 -0.06 23.50
CA GLY A 379 -43.04 -0.77 22.23
C GLY A 379 -42.46 -0.03 21.03
N TYR A 380 -41.97 1.17 21.24
CA TYR A 380 -41.30 1.99 20.23
C TYR A 380 -39.78 2.05 20.44
N GLU A 381 -39.20 1.12 21.18
CA GLU A 381 -37.76 0.98 21.34
C GLU A 381 -37.12 0.48 20.04
N LEU A 382 -35.83 0.79 19.83
CA LEU A 382 -35.09 0.44 18.63
C LEU A 382 -35.17 -1.05 18.22
N PHE A 383 -35.24 -1.93 19.21
CA PHE A 383 -35.39 -3.38 19.04
C PHE A 383 -36.82 -3.92 19.34
N GLY A 384 -37.78 -3.02 19.50
CA GLY A 384 -39.18 -3.39 19.88
C GLY A 384 -39.35 -3.84 21.34
N TRP A 385 -38.31 -3.73 22.16
CA TRP A 385 -38.31 -4.06 23.58
C TRP A 385 -37.19 -3.31 24.32
N ALA A 386 -37.42 -3.02 25.61
CA ALA A 386 -36.41 -2.37 26.44
C ALA A 386 -35.34 -3.38 26.88
N TRP A 387 -34.11 -3.18 26.48
CA TRP A 387 -32.97 -4.06 26.78
C TRP A 387 -32.65 -4.20 28.29
N ASN A 388 -33.08 -3.25 29.10
CA ASN A 388 -32.88 -3.21 30.54
C ASN A 388 -34.04 -3.80 31.34
N LYS A 389 -35.08 -4.34 30.69
CA LYS A 389 -36.08 -5.17 31.39
C LYS A 389 -35.43 -6.54 31.58
N GLU A 390 -35.12 -6.87 32.84
CA GLU A 390 -34.88 -8.26 33.24
C GLU A 390 -36.02 -9.13 32.70
N ASN A 391 -35.64 -10.24 32.07
CA ASN A 391 -36.62 -11.21 31.58
C ASN A 391 -37.47 -11.67 32.75
N GLN A 392 -38.60 -11.02 32.99
CA GLN A 392 -39.72 -11.56 33.76
C GLN A 392 -40.53 -12.47 32.84
N ASN A 393 -39.94 -13.61 32.51
CA ASN A 393 -40.70 -14.77 32.07
C ASN A 393 -39.97 -15.99 32.61
N GLU A 394 -40.30 -16.33 33.84
CA GLU A 394 -40.48 -17.70 34.28
C GLU A 394 -41.98 -18.03 34.23
#